data_96b984532e8d56a7fefd1a2ff1abff65
#
_entry.id   96b984532e8d56a7fefd1a2ff1abff65
#
_cell.length_a   1.000
_cell.length_b   1.000
_cell.length_c   1.000
_cell.angle_alpha   90.00
_cell.angle_beta   90.00
_cell.angle_gamma   90.00
#
_symmetry.space_group_name_H-M   'P 1'
#
loop_
_entity.id
_entity.type
_entity.pdbx_description
1 polymer ?
#
loop_
_entity_poly.entity_id
_entity_poly.type
_entity_poly.pdbx_seq_one_letter_code
_entity_poly.pdbx_strand_id
1 'polypeptide(L)'
;ANGTAGTWAYHDHNYESHNGSENKGLFGALIVNPKNSPKFDKEYVLYLGDDAFWGMEIDGNTKKQSKHGVNPSLDAAKNSEVRFHLIAMGTDLHQFVLPGYRWIDPGTNRHISRADIGPLEKHVFSVKAKESSQYFDADLSNRLLGMKGNFQVH
;
A
#
# COMPACT_ATOMS: atom_id res chain seq x y z
N ALA A 1 20.97 -7.67 10.57
CA ALA A 1 21.76 -6.49 10.24
C ALA A 1 21.03 -5.24 10.71
N ASN A 2 21.72 -4.33 11.41
CA ASN A 2 21.18 -3.03 11.76
C ASN A 2 20.94 -2.22 10.47
N GLY A 3 19.76 -1.63 10.31
CA GLY A 3 19.41 -0.80 9.16
C GLY A 3 18.67 -1.50 8.01
N THR A 4 18.29 -2.77 8.16
CA THR A 4 17.52 -3.49 7.12
C THR A 4 16.01 -3.50 7.38
N ALA A 5 15.53 -2.97 8.52
CA ALA A 5 14.12 -2.88 8.80
C ALA A 5 13.41 -1.95 7.82
N GLY A 6 12.24 -2.34 7.35
CA GLY A 6 11.45 -1.57 6.39
C GLY A 6 10.71 -2.44 5.40
N THR A 7 10.08 -1.78 4.45
CA THR A 7 9.41 -2.39 3.30
C THR A 7 10.27 -2.18 2.07
N TRP A 8 10.59 -3.23 1.36
CA TRP A 8 11.49 -3.24 0.22
C TRP A 8 10.80 -3.86 -0.97
N ALA A 9 10.70 -3.12 -2.05
CA ALA A 9 10.21 -3.64 -3.32
C ALA A 9 11.27 -4.51 -3.99
N TYR A 10 10.83 -5.54 -4.69
CA TYR A 10 11.63 -6.26 -5.67
C TYR A 10 10.83 -6.47 -6.94
N HIS A 11 11.47 -6.44 -8.08
CA HIS A 11 10.83 -6.60 -9.38
C HIS A 11 11.80 -7.14 -10.41
N ASP A 12 11.31 -7.61 -11.53
CA ASP A 12 12.12 -8.05 -12.64
C ASP A 12 12.62 -6.87 -13.47
N HIS A 13 13.86 -6.94 -13.92
CA HIS A 13 14.54 -5.92 -14.73
C HIS A 13 14.70 -6.35 -16.19
N ASN A 14 13.78 -7.10 -16.73
CA ASN A 14 13.83 -7.46 -18.14
C ASN A 14 13.36 -6.31 -19.02
N TYR A 15 14.28 -5.64 -19.70
CA TYR A 15 14.04 -4.50 -20.59
C TYR A 15 13.60 -4.89 -22.02
N GLU A 16 13.57 -6.18 -22.36
CA GLU A 16 13.23 -6.62 -23.71
C GLU A 16 11.73 -6.50 -24.07
N SER A 17 10.88 -6.31 -23.08
CA SER A 17 9.47 -6.06 -23.26
C SER A 17 9.12 -4.61 -22.96
N HIS A 18 8.54 -3.91 -23.91
CA HIS A 18 7.91 -2.60 -23.67
C HIS A 18 6.90 -2.73 -22.53
N ASN A 19 7.04 -1.94 -21.48
CA ASN A 19 6.29 -2.05 -20.22
C ASN A 19 6.63 -3.26 -19.36
N GLY A 20 7.74 -3.90 -19.56
CA GLY A 20 8.39 -4.84 -18.67
C GLY A 20 7.53 -5.98 -18.12
N SER A 21 8.17 -6.86 -17.48
CA SER A 21 7.57 -7.90 -16.65
C SER A 21 6.89 -7.33 -15.38
N GLU A 22 7.21 -6.10 -14.97
CA GLU A 22 6.52 -5.40 -13.87
C GLU A 22 5.03 -5.27 -14.13
N ASN A 23 4.61 -4.73 -15.28
CA ASN A 23 3.21 -4.58 -15.64
C ASN A 23 2.48 -5.93 -15.82
N LYS A 24 3.21 -7.04 -15.86
CA LYS A 24 2.69 -8.40 -15.85
C LYS A 24 2.65 -9.03 -14.46
N GLY A 25 2.98 -8.25 -13.41
CA GLY A 25 2.90 -8.68 -12.02
C GLY A 25 4.14 -9.40 -11.47
N LEU A 26 5.30 -9.29 -12.16
CA LEU A 26 6.57 -9.83 -11.65
C LEU A 26 7.23 -8.87 -10.66
N PHE A 27 6.55 -8.58 -9.58
CA PHE A 27 7.02 -7.77 -8.48
C PHE A 27 6.51 -8.29 -7.13
N GLY A 28 7.11 -7.82 -6.07
CA GLY A 28 6.68 -8.13 -4.71
C GLY A 28 7.36 -7.25 -3.68
N ALA A 29 7.13 -7.56 -2.41
CA ALA A 29 7.70 -6.84 -1.28
C ALA A 29 8.34 -7.77 -0.26
N LEU A 30 9.49 -7.35 0.25
CA LEU A 30 10.12 -7.92 1.44
C LEU A 30 9.89 -6.97 2.60
N ILE A 31 9.15 -7.41 3.61
CA ILE A 31 8.87 -6.63 4.82
C ILE A 31 9.73 -7.16 5.96
N VAL A 32 10.65 -6.34 6.43
CA VAL A 32 11.54 -6.63 7.56
C VAL A 32 11.11 -5.83 8.76
N ASN A 33 10.47 -6.48 9.72
CA ASN A 33 10.03 -5.84 10.96
C ASN A 33 11.18 -5.71 11.95
N PRO A 34 11.35 -4.56 12.63
CA PRO A 34 12.24 -4.44 13.77
C PRO A 34 11.86 -5.45 14.88
N LYS A 35 12.82 -5.85 15.71
CA LYS A 35 12.60 -6.82 16.79
C LYS A 35 11.46 -6.42 17.74
N ASN A 36 11.28 -5.11 17.96
CA ASN A 36 10.24 -4.54 18.83
C ASN A 36 9.17 -3.78 18.01
N SER A 37 8.85 -4.26 16.81
CA SER A 37 7.80 -3.66 15.98
C SER A 37 6.46 -3.71 16.70
N PRO A 38 5.63 -2.66 16.59
CA PRO A 38 4.24 -2.73 17.00
C PRO A 38 3.52 -3.89 16.31
N LYS A 39 2.57 -4.49 17.00
CA LYS A 39 1.69 -5.48 16.41
C LYS A 39 0.55 -4.78 15.69
N PHE A 40 0.20 -5.27 14.52
CA PHE A 40 -0.96 -4.83 13.75
C PHE A 40 -1.91 -6.02 13.61
N ASP A 41 -3.21 -5.75 13.67
CA ASP A 41 -4.23 -6.78 13.51
C ASP A 41 -4.27 -7.25 12.05
N LYS A 42 -4.02 -6.30 11.12
CA LYS A 42 -3.99 -6.56 9.69
C LYS A 42 -2.99 -5.64 8.98
N GLU A 43 -2.38 -6.15 7.93
CA GLU A 43 -1.48 -5.36 7.09
C GLU A 43 -1.89 -5.51 5.62
N TYR A 44 -1.87 -4.41 4.89
CA TYR A 44 -2.11 -4.40 3.45
C TYR A 44 -0.87 -3.91 2.71
N VAL A 45 -0.47 -4.64 1.67
CA VAL A 45 0.48 -4.17 0.68
C VAL A 45 -0.30 -3.78 -0.55
N LEU A 46 -0.28 -2.51 -0.92
CA LEU A 46 -0.87 -1.99 -2.14
C LEU A 46 0.25 -1.57 -3.08
N TYR A 47 0.37 -2.28 -4.17
CA TYR A 47 1.24 -1.90 -5.26
C TYR A 47 0.48 -0.94 -6.17
N LEU A 48 1.05 0.23 -6.41
CA LEU A 48 0.49 1.27 -7.27
C LEU A 48 1.10 1.08 -8.66
N GLY A 49 0.33 0.54 -9.58
CA GLY A 49 0.66 0.53 -11.01
C GLY A 49 0.12 1.79 -11.67
N ASP A 50 0.41 1.98 -12.97
CA ASP A 50 0.04 3.22 -13.67
C ASP A 50 -1.49 3.41 -13.82
N ASP A 51 -2.30 2.36 -13.65
CA ASP A 51 -3.75 2.39 -13.84
C ASP A 51 -4.56 1.68 -12.74
N ALA A 52 -3.89 1.01 -11.80
CA ALA A 52 -4.57 0.20 -10.80
C ALA A 52 -3.75 -0.01 -9.53
N PHE A 53 -4.47 -0.26 -8.41
CA PHE A 53 -3.90 -0.85 -7.21
C PHE A 53 -3.91 -2.37 -7.31
N TRP A 54 -2.82 -3.01 -6.89
CA TRP A 54 -2.76 -4.47 -6.71
C TRP A 54 -2.58 -4.78 -5.23
N GLY A 55 -3.47 -5.58 -4.67
CA GLY A 55 -3.54 -5.79 -3.23
C GLY A 55 -3.03 -7.14 -2.75
N MET A 56 -2.35 -7.11 -1.61
CA MET A 56 -2.03 -8.27 -0.79
C MET A 56 -2.37 -7.96 0.67
N GLU A 57 -2.98 -8.91 1.35
CA GLU A 57 -3.24 -8.86 2.79
C GLU A 57 -2.27 -9.77 3.53
N ILE A 58 -1.84 -9.33 4.72
CA ILE A 58 -1.09 -10.12 5.68
C ILE A 58 -1.88 -10.11 6.99
N ASP A 59 -2.36 -11.27 7.41
CA ASP A 59 -3.02 -11.44 8.69
C ASP A 59 -2.03 -11.16 9.85
N GLY A 60 -2.39 -10.27 10.75
CA GLY A 60 -1.52 -9.79 11.80
C GLY A 60 -1.10 -10.86 12.80
N ASN A 61 -1.93 -11.88 13.01
CA ASN A 61 -1.70 -12.95 13.98
C ASN A 61 -0.98 -14.14 13.34
N THR A 62 -1.50 -14.65 12.24
CA THR A 62 -1.02 -15.88 11.59
C THR A 62 0.10 -15.63 10.59
N LYS A 63 0.29 -14.37 10.15
CA LYS A 63 1.19 -13.96 9.07
C LYS A 63 0.87 -14.61 7.72
N LYS A 64 -0.33 -15.18 7.59
CA LYS A 64 -0.82 -15.71 6.32
C LYS A 64 -1.00 -14.56 5.32
N GLN A 65 -0.57 -14.80 4.10
CA GLN A 65 -0.71 -13.86 2.99
C GLN A 65 -1.86 -14.27 2.08
N SER A 66 -2.61 -13.29 1.61
CA SER A 66 -3.73 -13.49 0.67
C SER A 66 -3.69 -12.41 -0.42
N LYS A 67 -3.83 -12.82 -1.69
CA LYS A 67 -3.91 -11.88 -2.81
C LYS A 67 -5.33 -11.36 -2.93
N HIS A 68 -5.49 -10.07 -3.16
CA HIS A 68 -6.78 -9.41 -3.33
C HIS A 68 -7.07 -8.91 -4.76
N GLY A 69 -6.12 -9.09 -5.68
CA GLY A 69 -6.30 -8.68 -7.09
C GLY A 69 -6.24 -7.17 -7.31
N VAL A 70 -6.96 -6.72 -8.33
CA VAL A 70 -6.95 -5.34 -8.83
C VAL A 70 -7.99 -4.50 -8.08
N ASN A 71 -7.59 -3.29 -7.67
CA ASN A 71 -8.44 -2.32 -6.98
C ASN A 71 -9.29 -2.96 -5.84
N PRO A 72 -8.63 -3.67 -4.91
CA PRO A 72 -9.33 -4.57 -4.00
C PRO A 72 -10.24 -3.84 -3.01
N SER A 73 -11.30 -4.52 -2.60
CA SER A 73 -11.99 -4.17 -1.36
C SER A 73 -11.19 -4.72 -0.19
N LEU A 74 -10.80 -3.83 0.71
CA LEU A 74 -10.07 -4.14 1.95
C LEU A 74 -11.05 -4.10 3.11
N ASP A 75 -10.79 -4.88 4.16
CA ASP A 75 -11.67 -4.93 5.32
C ASP A 75 -10.90 -4.86 6.65
N ALA A 76 -11.53 -4.36 7.68
CA ALA A 76 -10.96 -4.35 9.02
C ALA A 76 -12.07 -4.38 10.09
N ALA A 77 -11.77 -5.02 11.21
CA ALA A 77 -12.64 -4.91 12.37
C ALA A 77 -12.56 -3.50 12.96
N LYS A 78 -13.69 -2.98 13.44
CA LYS A 78 -13.73 -1.66 14.08
C LYS A 78 -12.76 -1.60 15.26
N ASN A 79 -12.00 -0.51 15.34
CA ASN A 79 -10.95 -0.26 16.31
C ASN A 79 -9.66 -1.08 16.16
N SER A 80 -9.53 -1.93 15.16
CA SER A 80 -8.29 -2.64 14.87
C SER A 80 -7.20 -1.70 14.35
N GLU A 81 -5.94 -2.08 14.57
CA GLU A 81 -4.76 -1.39 14.05
C GLU A 81 -4.38 -1.99 12.70
N VAL A 82 -4.47 -1.17 11.65
CA VAL A 82 -4.19 -1.58 10.27
C VAL A 82 -2.96 -0.85 9.74
N ARG A 83 -2.01 -1.60 9.19
CA ARG A 83 -0.82 -1.04 8.55
C ARG A 83 -0.93 -1.16 7.03
N PHE A 84 -0.63 -0.07 6.34
CA PHE A 84 -0.57 -0.01 4.89
C PHE A 84 0.88 0.15 4.44
N HIS A 85 1.27 -0.66 3.48
CA HIS A 85 2.52 -0.56 2.74
C HIS A 85 2.18 -0.18 1.30
N LEU A 86 2.34 1.08 0.95
CA LEU A 86 2.18 1.56 -0.42
C LEU A 86 3.52 1.46 -1.14
N ILE A 87 3.53 0.92 -2.34
CA ILE A 87 4.72 0.76 -3.17
C ILE A 87 4.37 1.12 -4.60
N ALA A 88 4.95 2.19 -5.13
CA ALA A 88 4.75 2.55 -6.53
C ALA A 88 5.62 1.65 -7.42
N MET A 89 4.97 0.91 -8.32
CA MET A 89 5.61 -0.06 -9.22
C MET A 89 5.54 0.34 -10.70
N GLY A 90 4.79 1.40 -11.00
CA GLY A 90 4.69 1.97 -12.33
C GLY A 90 5.67 3.13 -12.55
N THR A 91 5.42 3.88 -13.60
CA THR A 91 6.20 5.06 -14.00
C THR A 91 5.57 6.38 -13.58
N ASP A 92 4.33 6.34 -13.14
CA ASP A 92 3.54 7.52 -12.78
C ASP A 92 3.81 8.01 -11.35
N LEU A 93 3.44 9.27 -11.12
CA LEU A 93 3.34 9.86 -9.78
C LEU A 93 1.94 9.59 -9.25
N HIS A 94 1.88 9.11 -8.02
CA HIS A 94 0.63 8.76 -7.36
C HIS A 94 0.33 9.67 -6.20
N GLN A 95 -0.96 9.93 -5.96
CA GLN A 95 -1.46 10.67 -4.81
C GLN A 95 -2.48 9.82 -4.05
N PHE A 96 -2.00 8.95 -3.18
CA PHE A 96 -2.87 8.10 -2.39
C PHE A 96 -3.67 8.88 -1.36
N VAL A 97 -4.99 8.68 -1.35
CA VAL A 97 -5.92 9.31 -0.40
C VAL A 97 -6.81 8.25 0.24
N LEU A 98 -6.97 8.34 1.55
CA LEU A 98 -7.93 7.56 2.34
C LEU A 98 -8.80 8.54 3.15
N PRO A 99 -9.95 9.02 2.61
CA PRO A 99 -10.80 10.00 3.26
C PRO A 99 -11.25 9.57 4.66
N GLY A 100 -11.37 10.53 5.56
CA GLY A 100 -11.71 10.27 6.97
C GLY A 100 -10.54 9.83 7.84
N TYR A 101 -9.39 9.53 7.25
CA TYR A 101 -8.19 9.09 7.96
C TYR A 101 -7.05 10.11 7.86
N ARG A 102 -6.29 10.17 8.94
CA ARG A 102 -5.01 10.89 9.00
C ARG A 102 -3.99 10.01 9.66
N TRP A 103 -2.76 10.09 9.21
CA TRP A 103 -1.63 9.33 9.73
C TRP A 103 -0.38 10.19 9.87
N ILE A 104 0.59 9.71 10.62
CA ILE A 104 1.88 10.39 10.74
C ILE A 104 2.68 10.12 9.46
N ASP A 105 3.12 11.18 8.81
CA ASP A 105 4.01 11.12 7.66
C ASP A 105 5.35 10.47 8.08
N PRO A 106 5.75 9.35 7.46
CA PRO A 106 6.93 8.59 7.86
C PRO A 106 8.19 9.45 7.98
N GLY A 107 8.92 9.28 9.08
CA GLY A 107 10.12 10.05 9.36
C GLY A 107 9.88 11.48 9.87
N THR A 108 8.62 11.86 10.11
CA THR A 108 8.23 13.17 10.60
C THR A 108 7.26 13.09 11.79
N ASN A 109 6.84 14.25 12.33
CA ASN A 109 5.75 14.35 13.30
C ASN A 109 4.48 14.98 12.70
N ARG A 110 4.40 15.11 11.38
CA ARG A 110 3.26 15.74 10.71
C ARG A 110 2.14 14.74 10.48
N HIS A 111 0.90 15.17 10.72
CA HIS A 111 -0.28 14.40 10.32
C HIS A 111 -0.70 14.81 8.91
N ILE A 112 -0.75 13.83 8.03
CA ILE A 112 -1.18 13.98 6.64
C ILE A 112 -2.43 13.14 6.37
N SER A 113 -3.13 13.43 5.27
CA SER A 113 -4.29 12.69 4.76
C SER A 113 -4.11 12.25 3.31
N ARG A 114 -2.94 12.54 2.75
CA ARG A 114 -2.53 12.18 1.38
C ARG A 114 -1.04 11.83 1.39
N ALA A 115 -0.65 10.83 0.64
CA ALA A 115 0.73 10.49 0.36
C ALA A 115 1.01 10.70 -1.13
N ASP A 116 2.02 11.52 -1.44
CA ASP A 116 2.55 11.66 -2.78
C ASP A 116 3.70 10.65 -2.93
N ILE A 117 3.66 9.79 -3.95
CA ILE A 117 4.54 8.62 -4.09
C ILE A 117 5.03 8.56 -5.54
N GLY A 118 6.34 8.67 -5.74
CA GLY A 118 6.97 8.53 -7.06
C GLY A 118 7.35 7.08 -7.40
N PRO A 119 7.80 6.85 -8.64
CA PRO A 119 8.23 5.52 -9.09
C PRO A 119 9.24 4.87 -8.15
N LEU A 120 9.02 3.61 -7.79
CA LEU A 120 9.81 2.80 -6.85
C LEU A 120 9.87 3.34 -5.42
N GLU A 121 9.15 4.42 -5.12
CA GLU A 121 9.01 4.90 -3.75
C GLU A 121 8.01 4.05 -2.97
N LYS A 122 8.13 4.15 -1.66
CA LYS A 122 7.26 3.49 -0.70
C LYS A 122 6.76 4.46 0.35
N HIS A 123 5.55 4.24 0.82
CA HIS A 123 4.98 4.97 1.93
C HIS A 123 4.29 4.01 2.89
N VAL A 124 4.79 3.90 4.12
CA VAL A 124 4.29 2.95 5.12
C VAL A 124 3.68 3.72 6.27
N PHE A 125 2.41 3.44 6.57
CA PHE A 125 1.68 4.11 7.64
C PHE A 125 0.70 3.17 8.32
N SER A 126 0.18 3.56 9.47
CA SER A 126 -0.87 2.83 10.16
C SER A 126 -2.03 3.74 10.54
N VAL A 127 -3.21 3.14 10.62
CA VAL A 127 -4.43 3.79 11.08
C VAL A 127 -5.20 2.86 11.99
N LYS A 128 -5.95 3.45 12.93
CA LYS A 128 -6.98 2.73 13.66
C LYS A 128 -8.27 2.74 12.82
N ALA A 129 -8.79 1.56 12.49
CA ALA A 129 -10.01 1.42 11.70
C ALA A 129 -11.22 1.99 12.47
N LYS A 130 -11.81 3.07 11.96
CA LYS A 130 -12.92 3.78 12.62
C LYS A 130 -14.23 3.66 11.85
N GLU A 131 -14.17 3.91 10.56
CA GLU A 131 -15.30 3.99 9.65
C GLU A 131 -14.91 3.53 8.25
N SER A 132 -15.88 3.05 7.49
CA SER A 132 -15.67 2.66 6.10
C SER A 132 -15.36 3.87 5.23
N SER A 133 -14.48 3.68 4.24
CA SER A 133 -14.04 4.72 3.32
C SER A 133 -13.73 4.12 1.95
N GLN A 134 -13.42 4.97 0.99
CA GLN A 134 -12.93 4.57 -0.32
C GLN A 134 -11.53 5.16 -0.50
N TYR A 135 -10.51 4.33 -0.66
CA TYR A 135 -9.19 4.82 -1.04
C TYR A 135 -9.10 5.01 -2.55
N PHE A 136 -8.28 5.95 -2.99
CA PHE A 136 -8.11 6.24 -4.42
C PHE A 136 -6.81 6.99 -4.69
N ASP A 137 -6.40 6.99 -5.96
CA ASP A 137 -5.41 7.92 -6.47
C ASP A 137 -6.08 9.26 -6.82
N ALA A 138 -5.57 10.35 -6.25
CA ALA A 138 -6.12 11.69 -6.50
C ALA A 138 -5.60 12.32 -7.79
N ASP A 139 -4.59 11.75 -8.45
CA ASP A 139 -4.27 12.15 -9.81
C ASP A 139 -5.50 11.91 -10.70
N LEU A 140 -5.84 12.93 -11.50
CA LEU A 140 -7.09 12.92 -12.27
C LEU A 140 -7.10 11.80 -13.31
N SER A 141 -6.00 11.55 -14.01
CA SER A 141 -5.89 10.51 -15.03
C SER A 141 -6.08 9.12 -14.44
N ASN A 142 -5.37 8.80 -13.35
CA ASN A 142 -5.43 7.52 -12.66
C ASN A 142 -6.82 7.29 -12.05
N ARG A 143 -7.42 8.33 -11.49
CA ARG A 143 -8.78 8.27 -10.95
C ARG A 143 -9.84 7.99 -12.02
N LEU A 144 -9.70 8.58 -13.21
CA LEU A 144 -10.60 8.35 -14.35
C LEU A 144 -10.45 6.93 -14.91
N LEU A 145 -9.27 6.34 -14.85
CA LEU A 145 -9.01 4.94 -15.19
C LEU A 145 -9.58 3.96 -14.15
N GLY A 146 -10.09 4.46 -13.01
CA GLY A 146 -10.75 3.64 -12.00
C GLY A 146 -9.82 3.19 -10.86
N MET A 147 -8.68 3.84 -10.66
CA MET A 147 -7.73 3.54 -9.59
C MET A 147 -8.29 3.92 -8.21
N LYS A 148 -9.15 3.06 -7.69
CA LYS A 148 -9.86 3.20 -6.40
C LYS A 148 -10.30 1.85 -5.86
N GLY A 149 -10.47 1.76 -4.54
CA GLY A 149 -11.02 0.60 -3.87
C GLY A 149 -11.73 0.97 -2.57
N ASN A 150 -12.38 0.01 -1.95
CA ASN A 150 -13.09 0.24 -0.70
C ASN A 150 -12.24 -0.21 0.49
N PHE A 151 -12.34 0.51 1.60
CA PHE A 151 -11.87 0.10 2.91
C PHE A 151 -13.09 -0.03 3.82
N GLN A 152 -13.52 -1.27 4.07
CA GLN A 152 -14.73 -1.59 4.82
C GLN A 152 -14.37 -1.84 6.29
N VAL A 153 -15.11 -1.19 7.20
CA VAL A 153 -14.95 -1.36 8.65
C VAL A 153 -16.25 -1.91 9.22
N HIS A 154 -16.19 -3.02 9.94
CA HIS A 154 -17.33 -3.75 10.53
C HIS A 154 -17.04 -4.23 11.95
#